data_f8edb8c98a7270e1000a2e461fd095d4
#
_entry.id   f8edb8c98a7270e1000a2e461fd095d4
#
_cell.length_a   1.000
_cell.length_b   1.000
_cell.length_c   1.000
_cell.angle_alpha   90.00
_cell.angle_beta   90.00
_cell.angle_gamma   90.00
#
_symmetry.space_group_name_H-M   'P 1'
#
loop_
_entity.id
_entity.type
_entity.pdbx_description
1 polymer ?
#
loop_
_entity_poly.entity_id
_entity_poly.type
_entity_poly.pdbx_seq_one_letter_code
_entity_poly.pdbx_strand_id
1 'polypeptide(L)'
;MLAAQAEQAPVSVSGRALRGGRDTVALANTWVVLHRLSRESSGPLDSVRSDARGRYRLVLRNPDSTSQYAVSVWYDSIAYFSLPLNVTGRPVHVEDLVAFPTTSTGPPIGLARRLATVARAAAEGTREVLEILELENTGAATRVTTDTLRPTWAGRVPAGVGQFRGGQGDISSDAMQFRHDSVIVFAPIPPGGVKQISYAYSLPAGTRALVLPIDQPTTEVNLLVEDTAAAVTAPKIESFGIKEIEQRRFAAYRAGPLAPGDRVEIQLPAGKFRAQTLLPYVIGLVAAGMVVALVWALRRRPAASRLS
;
A
#
# COMPACT_ATOMS: atom_id res chain seq x y z
N MET A 1 -20.06 -29.63 -32.36
CA MET A 1 -19.83 -28.46 -33.24
C MET A 1 -18.84 -27.55 -32.58
N LEU A 2 -17.56 -27.59 -33.00
CA LEU A 2 -16.57 -26.58 -32.58
C LEU A 2 -16.91 -25.29 -33.33
N ALA A 3 -17.33 -24.25 -32.63
CA ALA A 3 -17.42 -22.93 -33.20
C ALA A 3 -15.99 -22.49 -33.58
N ALA A 4 -15.73 -22.32 -34.86
CA ALA A 4 -14.52 -21.69 -35.37
C ALA A 4 -14.50 -20.27 -34.78
N GLN A 5 -13.61 -19.99 -33.85
CA GLN A 5 -13.31 -18.61 -33.44
C GLN A 5 -12.84 -17.88 -34.70
N ALA A 6 -13.61 -16.88 -35.12
CA ALA A 6 -13.21 -16.01 -36.23
C ALA A 6 -11.85 -15.39 -35.86
N GLU A 7 -10.82 -15.70 -36.64
CA GLU A 7 -9.48 -15.16 -36.48
C GLU A 7 -9.55 -13.64 -36.65
N GLN A 8 -9.35 -12.91 -35.56
CA GLN A 8 -9.40 -11.45 -35.59
C GLN A 8 -8.19 -10.91 -36.35
N ALA A 9 -8.39 -9.88 -37.17
CA ALA A 9 -7.31 -9.25 -37.92
C ALA A 9 -6.21 -8.70 -36.99
N PRO A 10 -4.93 -8.83 -37.38
CA PRO A 10 -3.82 -8.29 -36.60
C PRO A 10 -3.96 -6.79 -36.37
N VAL A 11 -3.64 -6.33 -35.16
CA VAL A 11 -3.69 -4.92 -34.76
C VAL A 11 -2.29 -4.34 -34.60
N SER A 12 -2.06 -3.17 -35.23
CA SER A 12 -0.81 -2.43 -35.07
C SER A 12 -0.81 -1.63 -33.79
N VAL A 13 0.24 -1.77 -32.98
CA VAL A 13 0.52 -0.97 -31.77
C VAL A 13 1.80 -0.16 -32.01
N SER A 14 1.73 1.16 -31.94
CA SER A 14 2.85 2.04 -32.30
C SER A 14 3.02 3.18 -31.29
N GLY A 15 4.22 3.74 -31.21
CA GLY A 15 4.55 4.84 -30.33
C GLY A 15 6.00 5.27 -30.44
N ARG A 16 6.51 5.97 -29.44
CA ARG A 16 7.89 6.42 -29.37
C ARG A 16 8.52 6.05 -28.03
N ALA A 17 9.78 5.65 -28.06
CA ALA A 17 10.64 5.44 -26.90
C ALA A 17 11.59 6.65 -26.76
N LEU A 18 11.59 7.27 -25.60
CA LEU A 18 12.38 8.46 -25.29
C LEU A 18 13.24 8.22 -24.06
N ARG A 19 14.41 8.80 -24.03
CA ARG A 19 15.23 8.94 -22.83
C ARG A 19 14.91 10.29 -22.19
N GLY A 20 14.36 10.25 -20.99
CA GLY A 20 14.17 11.41 -20.14
C GLY A 20 15.45 11.80 -19.38
N GLY A 21 15.40 12.90 -18.66
CA GLY A 21 16.47 13.49 -17.91
C GLY A 21 16.38 15.00 -17.99
N ARG A 22 17.52 15.70 -18.09
CA ARG A 22 17.52 17.15 -18.32
C ARG A 22 16.95 17.50 -19.69
N ASP A 23 17.27 16.68 -20.70
CA ASP A 23 16.75 16.77 -22.06
C ASP A 23 16.09 15.47 -22.46
N THR A 24 14.95 15.58 -23.14
CA THR A 24 14.26 14.41 -23.69
C THR A 24 14.76 14.15 -25.11
N VAL A 25 15.35 12.98 -25.32
CA VAL A 25 15.91 12.56 -26.61
C VAL A 25 15.36 11.22 -27.07
N ALA A 26 15.37 10.98 -28.38
CA ALA A 26 14.94 9.71 -28.95
C ALA A 26 15.82 8.57 -28.41
N LEU A 27 15.18 7.47 -27.97
CA LEU A 27 15.86 6.27 -27.53
C LEU A 27 15.91 5.28 -28.69
N ALA A 28 17.03 5.32 -29.44
CA ALA A 28 17.24 4.51 -30.62
C ALA A 28 17.75 3.11 -30.27
N ASN A 29 17.45 2.12 -31.13
CA ASN A 29 17.93 0.74 -31.05
C ASN A 29 17.67 0.05 -29.70
N THR A 30 16.56 0.41 -29.05
CA THR A 30 16.14 -0.11 -27.74
C THR A 30 15.04 -1.15 -27.90
N TRP A 31 15.04 -2.20 -27.08
CA TRP A 31 13.98 -3.17 -27.08
C TRP A 31 12.67 -2.58 -26.56
N VAL A 32 11.63 -2.77 -27.36
CA VAL A 32 10.24 -2.43 -27.04
C VAL A 32 9.43 -3.73 -27.13
N VAL A 33 8.69 -4.06 -26.09
CA VAL A 33 8.01 -5.34 -25.95
C VAL A 33 6.53 -5.10 -25.68
N LEU A 34 5.66 -5.80 -26.41
CA LEU A 34 4.22 -5.86 -26.17
C LEU A 34 3.92 -7.01 -25.22
N HIS A 35 3.19 -6.74 -24.16
CA HIS A 35 2.78 -7.72 -23.15
C HIS A 35 1.28 -7.89 -23.12
N ARG A 36 0.82 -9.12 -22.83
CA ARG A 36 -0.56 -9.38 -22.38
C ARG A 36 -0.60 -9.29 -20.85
N LEU A 37 -1.65 -8.65 -20.35
CA LEU A 37 -1.98 -8.54 -18.92
C LEU A 37 -3.32 -9.22 -18.69
N SER A 38 -3.30 -10.49 -18.31
CA SER A 38 -4.52 -11.24 -18.00
C SER A 38 -4.25 -12.15 -16.80
N ARG A 39 -5.31 -12.53 -16.08
CA ARG A 39 -5.19 -13.45 -14.94
C ARG A 39 -4.77 -14.86 -15.36
N GLU A 40 -5.15 -15.27 -16.55
CA GLU A 40 -4.91 -16.63 -17.07
C GLU A 40 -3.60 -16.76 -17.84
N SER A 41 -3.15 -15.66 -18.48
CA SER A 41 -1.96 -15.68 -19.32
C SER A 41 -1.35 -14.28 -19.41
N SER A 42 -0.28 -14.05 -18.65
CA SER A 42 0.50 -12.81 -18.74
C SER A 42 1.88 -13.11 -19.30
N GLY A 43 2.38 -12.22 -20.17
CA GLY A 43 3.71 -12.37 -20.74
C GLY A 43 3.92 -11.59 -22.04
N PRO A 44 5.17 -11.65 -22.59
CA PRO A 44 5.51 -10.98 -23.83
C PRO A 44 4.84 -11.66 -25.04
N LEU A 45 4.36 -10.86 -25.99
CA LEU A 45 3.72 -11.31 -27.22
C LEU A 45 4.53 -10.99 -28.47
N ASP A 46 5.16 -9.82 -28.52
CA ASP A 46 5.95 -9.35 -29.65
C ASP A 46 7.03 -8.39 -29.16
N SER A 47 8.10 -8.25 -29.92
CA SER A 47 9.19 -7.34 -29.57
C SER A 47 9.86 -6.77 -30.83
N VAL A 48 10.28 -5.52 -30.74
CA VAL A 48 10.96 -4.81 -31.82
C VAL A 48 11.99 -3.84 -31.25
N ARG A 49 12.97 -3.46 -32.06
CA ARG A 49 13.85 -2.33 -31.70
C ARG A 49 13.31 -1.01 -32.25
N SER A 50 13.43 0.04 -31.46
CA SER A 50 13.09 1.39 -31.90
C SER A 50 14.01 1.89 -32.99
N ASP A 51 13.49 2.73 -33.91
CA ASP A 51 14.29 3.37 -34.98
C ASP A 51 15.17 4.52 -34.45
N ALA A 52 15.92 5.17 -35.34
CA ALA A 52 16.79 6.28 -34.99
C ALA A 52 16.06 7.50 -34.38
N ARG A 53 14.73 7.58 -34.55
CA ARG A 53 13.85 8.62 -33.96
C ARG A 53 13.06 8.12 -32.75
N GLY A 54 13.41 6.92 -32.24
CA GLY A 54 12.73 6.28 -31.12
C GLY A 54 11.37 5.67 -31.46
N ARG A 55 10.93 5.65 -32.72
CA ARG A 55 9.63 5.11 -33.11
C ARG A 55 9.67 3.60 -33.17
N TYR A 56 8.55 2.97 -32.80
CA TYR A 56 8.37 1.53 -32.87
C TYR A 56 6.98 1.18 -33.41
N ARG A 57 6.86 -0.04 -33.97
CA ARG A 57 5.58 -0.62 -34.37
C ARG A 57 5.61 -2.11 -34.05
N LEU A 58 4.70 -2.55 -33.23
CA LEU A 58 4.45 -3.93 -32.82
C LEU A 58 3.17 -4.44 -33.47
N VAL A 59 3.03 -5.76 -33.58
CA VAL A 59 1.86 -6.39 -34.20
C VAL A 59 1.24 -7.35 -33.19
N LEU A 60 0.01 -7.05 -32.77
CA LEU A 60 -0.81 -7.96 -31.98
C LEU A 60 -1.59 -8.87 -32.95
N ARG A 61 -1.15 -10.11 -33.11
CA ARG A 61 -1.69 -11.03 -34.11
C ARG A 61 -3.07 -11.57 -33.78
N ASN A 62 -3.33 -11.88 -32.52
CA ASN A 62 -4.61 -12.39 -32.02
C ASN A 62 -5.12 -11.49 -30.90
N PRO A 63 -5.72 -10.32 -31.21
CA PRO A 63 -6.24 -9.43 -30.20
C PRO A 63 -7.41 -10.10 -29.45
N ASP A 64 -7.37 -10.01 -28.14
CA ASP A 64 -8.44 -10.46 -27.24
C ASP A 64 -9.01 -9.24 -26.53
N SER A 65 -10.25 -8.91 -26.79
CA SER A 65 -10.92 -7.73 -26.22
C SER A 65 -11.17 -7.83 -24.71
N THR A 66 -11.04 -9.03 -24.14
CA THR A 66 -11.17 -9.26 -22.69
C THR A 66 -9.84 -9.12 -21.95
N SER A 67 -8.73 -9.12 -22.68
CA SER A 67 -7.38 -8.92 -22.13
C SER A 67 -6.98 -7.45 -22.20
N GLN A 68 -6.17 -7.03 -21.23
CA GLN A 68 -5.42 -5.78 -21.30
C GLN A 68 -4.02 -6.04 -21.83
N TYR A 69 -3.42 -5.01 -22.40
CA TYR A 69 -2.07 -5.07 -22.94
C TYR A 69 -1.24 -3.92 -22.37
N ALA A 70 0.07 -4.04 -22.41
CA ALA A 70 0.99 -2.95 -22.11
C ALA A 70 2.21 -3.03 -23.01
N VAL A 71 2.83 -1.90 -23.29
CA VAL A 71 4.11 -1.85 -23.98
C VAL A 71 5.18 -1.46 -22.99
N SER A 72 6.32 -2.13 -23.03
CA SER A 72 7.49 -1.74 -22.24
C SER A 72 8.66 -1.36 -23.12
N VAL A 73 9.46 -0.41 -22.64
CA VAL A 73 10.78 -0.08 -23.18
C VAL A 73 11.84 -0.43 -22.15
N TRP A 74 12.92 -1.09 -22.59
CA TRP A 74 14.03 -1.51 -21.73
C TRP A 74 15.19 -0.53 -21.86
N TYR A 75 15.58 0.08 -20.75
CA TYR A 75 16.70 0.99 -20.71
C TYR A 75 17.41 0.90 -19.36
N ASP A 76 18.74 0.81 -19.40
CA ASP A 76 19.59 0.74 -18.20
C ASP A 76 19.13 -0.34 -17.20
N SER A 77 18.80 -1.54 -17.72
CA SER A 77 18.30 -2.71 -16.99
C SER A 77 16.92 -2.55 -16.34
N ILE A 78 16.20 -1.47 -16.64
CA ILE A 78 14.85 -1.22 -16.14
C ILE A 78 13.84 -1.27 -17.28
N ALA A 79 12.68 -1.90 -17.02
CA ALA A 79 11.53 -1.88 -17.91
C ALA A 79 10.57 -0.75 -17.52
N TYR A 80 10.27 0.13 -18.48
CA TYR A 80 9.29 1.22 -18.31
C TYR A 80 8.04 0.88 -19.09
N PHE A 81 6.90 0.83 -18.42
CA PHE A 81 5.64 0.37 -19.00
C PHE A 81 4.70 1.52 -19.33
N SER A 82 3.93 1.35 -20.41
CA SER A 82 2.76 2.18 -20.69
C SER A 82 1.66 1.94 -19.66
N LEU A 83 0.68 2.83 -19.63
CA LEU A 83 -0.63 2.50 -19.04
C LEU A 83 -1.23 1.29 -19.75
N PRO A 84 -2.14 0.54 -19.09
CA PRO A 84 -2.86 -0.56 -19.71
C PRO A 84 -3.63 -0.10 -20.95
N LEU A 85 -3.52 -0.88 -22.03
CA LEU A 85 -4.13 -0.63 -23.32
C LEU A 85 -5.32 -1.58 -23.54
N ASN A 86 -6.45 -1.03 -23.95
CA ASN A 86 -7.58 -1.82 -24.43
C ASN A 86 -7.55 -1.86 -25.97
N VAL A 87 -7.48 -3.06 -26.55
CA VAL A 87 -7.37 -3.23 -27.99
C VAL A 87 -8.71 -3.73 -28.55
N THR A 88 -9.35 -2.87 -29.36
CA THR A 88 -10.69 -3.12 -29.96
C THR A 88 -10.65 -3.38 -31.47
N GLY A 89 -9.58 -4.00 -31.96
CA GLY A 89 -9.44 -4.31 -33.39
C GLY A 89 -9.00 -3.14 -34.28
N ARG A 90 -8.72 -1.96 -33.71
CA ARG A 90 -8.20 -0.78 -34.44
C ARG A 90 -6.73 -0.55 -34.07
N PRO A 91 -5.94 0.10 -34.96
CA PRO A 91 -4.59 0.52 -34.62
C PRO A 91 -4.54 1.34 -33.33
N VAL A 92 -3.59 1.02 -32.45
CA VAL A 92 -3.41 1.70 -31.16
C VAL A 92 -2.14 2.54 -31.22
N HIS A 93 -2.26 3.81 -30.84
CA HIS A 93 -1.12 4.68 -30.60
C HIS A 93 -0.88 4.80 -29.10
N VAL A 94 0.31 4.43 -28.66
CA VAL A 94 0.77 4.51 -27.27
C VAL A 94 1.42 5.87 -27.04
N GLU A 95 1.14 6.51 -25.93
CA GLU A 95 1.85 7.71 -25.51
C GLU A 95 3.36 7.47 -25.43
N ASP A 96 4.14 8.54 -25.53
CA ASP A 96 5.60 8.45 -25.50
C ASP A 96 6.09 7.74 -24.22
N LEU A 97 6.81 6.64 -24.39
CA LEU A 97 7.41 5.90 -23.29
C LEU A 97 8.75 6.53 -22.92
N VAL A 98 8.78 7.13 -21.73
CA VAL A 98 9.99 7.82 -21.26
C VAL A 98 10.74 6.92 -20.30
N ALA A 99 11.96 6.54 -20.66
CA ALA A 99 12.91 5.81 -19.81
C ALA A 99 13.97 6.75 -19.25
N PHE A 100 14.51 6.46 -18.09
CA PHE A 100 15.48 7.34 -17.41
C PHE A 100 16.77 6.57 -17.10
N PRO A 101 17.94 7.25 -17.10
CA PRO A 101 19.18 6.64 -16.59
C PRO A 101 18.99 6.28 -15.11
N THR A 102 19.76 5.31 -14.62
CA THR A 102 19.69 4.90 -13.21
C THR A 102 20.71 5.62 -12.34
N THR A 103 20.40 5.76 -11.06
CA THR A 103 21.31 6.29 -10.04
C THR A 103 21.00 5.72 -8.66
N SER A 104 22.02 5.47 -7.85
CA SER A 104 21.86 5.12 -6.43
C SER A 104 21.85 6.35 -5.51
N THR A 105 22.10 7.55 -6.03
CA THR A 105 22.19 8.80 -5.28
C THR A 105 21.27 9.87 -5.88
N GLY A 106 21.07 10.99 -5.18
CA GLY A 106 20.26 12.12 -5.65
C GLY A 106 19.35 12.67 -4.57
N PRO A 107 18.37 13.53 -4.91
CA PRO A 107 17.42 14.10 -3.95
C PRO A 107 16.69 13.00 -3.17
N PRO A 108 16.30 13.21 -1.91
CA PRO A 108 15.45 12.26 -1.19
C PRO A 108 14.18 11.94 -1.99
N ILE A 109 13.78 10.68 -1.98
CA ILE A 109 12.44 10.31 -2.48
C ILE A 109 11.43 10.86 -1.48
N GLY A 110 10.58 11.76 -1.94
CA GLY A 110 9.52 12.38 -1.15
C GLY A 110 8.22 11.59 -1.19
N LEU A 111 7.22 12.13 -0.51
CA LEU A 111 5.84 11.67 -0.58
C LEU A 111 4.99 12.77 -1.21
N ALA A 112 4.43 12.53 -2.40
CA ALA A 112 3.42 13.40 -2.97
C ALA A 112 2.16 13.36 -2.11
N ARG A 113 1.79 12.14 -1.65
CA ARG A 113 0.64 11.94 -0.76
C ARG A 113 0.89 10.78 0.21
N ARG A 114 0.39 10.94 1.45
CA ARG A 114 0.25 9.89 2.44
C ARG A 114 -1.20 9.84 2.90
N LEU A 115 -1.90 8.74 2.65
CA LEU A 115 -3.21 8.47 3.24
C LEU A 115 -3.03 7.48 4.38
N ALA A 116 -3.50 7.84 5.58
CA ALA A 116 -3.56 6.93 6.71
C ALA A 116 -5.00 6.77 7.18
N THR A 117 -5.47 5.53 7.26
CA THR A 117 -6.80 5.19 7.78
C THR A 117 -6.65 4.43 9.08
N VAL A 118 -7.18 4.97 10.16
CA VAL A 118 -7.14 4.38 11.50
C VAL A 118 -8.50 3.80 11.82
N ALA A 119 -8.60 2.48 11.90
CA ALA A 119 -9.84 1.79 12.23
C ALA A 119 -10.20 1.97 13.70
N ARG A 120 -11.48 1.74 14.02
CA ARG A 120 -11.96 1.63 15.41
C ARG A 120 -11.31 0.42 16.09
N ALA A 121 -11.18 0.48 17.42
CA ALA A 121 -10.67 -0.65 18.17
C ALA A 121 -11.55 -1.90 17.95
N ALA A 122 -10.91 -3.03 17.65
CA ALA A 122 -11.53 -4.35 17.59
C ALA A 122 -11.97 -4.80 19.00
N ALA A 123 -12.61 -5.96 19.09
CA ALA A 123 -13.11 -6.49 20.36
C ALA A 123 -12.00 -6.74 21.40
N GLU A 124 -10.83 -7.18 20.93
CA GLU A 124 -9.62 -7.39 21.72
C GLU A 124 -8.85 -6.11 22.03
N GLY A 125 -9.31 -4.97 21.52
CA GLY A 125 -8.73 -3.64 21.77
C GLY A 125 -7.63 -3.21 20.82
N THR A 126 -7.17 -4.08 19.89
CA THR A 126 -6.25 -3.73 18.83
C THR A 126 -6.90 -2.81 17.80
N ARG A 127 -6.11 -2.04 17.05
CA ARG A 127 -6.59 -1.19 15.96
C ARG A 127 -5.77 -1.44 14.71
N GLU A 128 -6.43 -1.58 13.58
CA GLU A 128 -5.75 -1.65 12.28
C GLU A 128 -5.52 -0.25 11.73
N VAL A 129 -4.34 -0.06 11.15
CA VAL A 129 -3.98 1.14 10.41
C VAL A 129 -3.59 0.71 9.01
N LEU A 130 -4.22 1.32 8.01
CA LEU A 130 -3.88 1.17 6.59
C LEU A 130 -3.21 2.45 6.14
N GLU A 131 -2.04 2.31 5.52
CA GLU A 131 -1.35 3.43 4.88
C GLU A 131 -1.20 3.20 3.38
N ILE A 132 -1.45 4.24 2.60
CA ILE A 132 -1.19 4.32 1.17
C ILE A 132 -0.29 5.52 0.94
N LEU A 133 0.87 5.28 0.34
CA LEU A 133 1.88 6.30 0.09
C LEU A 133 2.14 6.41 -1.41
N GLU A 134 2.21 7.64 -1.90
CA GLU A 134 2.64 7.99 -3.25
C GLU A 134 4.08 8.51 -3.17
N LEU A 135 5.03 7.65 -3.51
CA LEU A 135 6.46 7.96 -3.55
C LEU A 135 6.78 8.80 -4.78
N GLU A 136 7.46 9.91 -4.61
CA GLU A 136 7.83 10.84 -5.68
C GLU A 136 9.35 11.00 -5.77
N ASN A 137 9.88 10.82 -6.99
CA ASN A 137 11.26 11.08 -7.31
C ASN A 137 11.39 12.41 -8.08
N THR A 138 11.84 13.45 -7.42
CA THR A 138 12.05 14.78 -8.03
C THR A 138 13.40 14.91 -8.77
N GLY A 139 14.19 13.84 -8.81
CA GLY A 139 15.46 13.80 -9.54
C GLY A 139 15.27 13.65 -11.05
N ALA A 140 16.37 13.59 -11.80
CA ALA A 140 16.38 13.41 -13.26
C ALA A 140 16.68 11.96 -13.69
N ALA A 141 16.88 11.05 -12.75
CA ALA A 141 17.23 9.65 -12.99
C ALA A 141 16.42 8.71 -12.09
N THR A 142 16.19 7.49 -12.56
CA THR A 142 15.52 6.45 -11.77
C THR A 142 16.37 6.09 -10.56
N ARG A 143 15.81 6.23 -9.37
CA ARG A 143 16.47 5.77 -8.16
C ARG A 143 16.41 4.26 -8.09
N VAL A 144 17.59 3.66 -7.93
CA VAL A 144 17.76 2.20 -7.76
C VAL A 144 18.62 1.91 -6.54
N THR A 145 18.52 0.70 -6.02
CA THR A 145 19.48 0.19 -5.04
C THR A 145 20.64 -0.49 -5.73
N THR A 146 21.82 -0.40 -5.15
CA THR A 146 23.02 -1.13 -5.60
C THR A 146 23.30 -2.37 -4.76
N ASP A 147 22.67 -2.47 -3.61
CA ASP A 147 22.84 -3.61 -2.68
C ASP A 147 21.60 -3.77 -1.78
N THR A 148 21.52 -4.90 -1.08
CA THR A 148 20.42 -5.24 -0.18
C THR A 148 20.47 -4.50 1.17
N LEU A 149 21.52 -3.73 1.44
CA LEU A 149 21.69 -2.97 2.68
C LEU A 149 21.18 -1.53 2.54
N ARG A 150 21.11 -1.04 1.30
CA ARG A 150 20.67 0.33 0.99
C ARG A 150 19.39 0.30 0.15
N PRO A 151 18.22 0.38 0.78
CA PRO A 151 16.95 0.41 0.05
C PRO A 151 16.85 1.66 -0.84
N THR A 152 16.01 1.56 -1.85
CA THR A 152 15.65 2.68 -2.72
C THR A 152 14.93 3.77 -1.92
N TRP A 153 14.08 3.34 -1.00
CA TRP A 153 13.34 4.20 -0.07
C TRP A 153 13.12 3.48 1.27
N ALA A 154 13.06 4.27 2.35
CA ALA A 154 12.68 3.80 3.67
C ALA A 154 11.84 4.85 4.38
N GLY A 155 10.81 4.43 5.10
CA GLY A 155 9.98 5.29 5.95
C GLY A 155 9.68 4.62 7.27
N ARG A 156 9.74 5.38 8.36
CA ARG A 156 9.41 4.85 9.68
C ARG A 156 7.91 4.67 9.84
N VAL A 157 7.55 3.65 10.61
CA VAL A 157 6.20 3.43 11.14
C VAL A 157 6.19 3.71 12.64
N PRO A 158 5.03 3.89 13.27
CA PRO A 158 4.92 4.07 14.70
C PRO A 158 5.59 2.92 15.47
N ALA A 159 6.19 3.24 16.62
CA ALA A 159 6.83 2.24 17.46
C ALA A 159 5.81 1.24 18.02
N GLY A 160 6.22 -0.03 18.16
CA GLY A 160 5.42 -1.09 18.77
C GLY A 160 4.29 -1.63 17.91
N VAL A 161 4.25 -1.30 16.61
CA VAL A 161 3.26 -1.88 15.68
C VAL A 161 3.53 -3.36 15.45
N GLY A 162 2.46 -4.12 15.24
CA GLY A 162 2.52 -5.55 14.95
C GLY A 162 1.78 -5.93 13.67
N GLN A 163 1.84 -7.20 13.29
CA GLN A 163 1.07 -7.79 12.19
C GLN A 163 1.18 -6.99 10.88
N PHE A 164 2.39 -6.61 10.51
CA PHE A 164 2.63 -5.89 9.26
C PHE A 164 2.25 -6.74 8.05
N ARG A 165 1.52 -6.13 7.10
CA ARG A 165 1.11 -6.75 5.84
C ARG A 165 1.29 -5.77 4.70
N GLY A 166 2.05 -6.15 3.67
CA GLY A 166 2.10 -5.41 2.41
C GLY A 166 0.74 -5.50 1.69
N GLY A 167 0.32 -4.41 1.08
CA GLY A 167 -0.90 -4.31 0.29
C GLY A 167 -0.59 -4.24 -1.21
N GLN A 168 -1.60 -3.89 -2.01
CA GLN A 168 -1.48 -3.71 -3.45
C GLN A 168 -0.98 -2.30 -3.77
N GLY A 169 -0.25 -2.16 -4.87
CA GLY A 169 0.26 -0.88 -5.36
C GLY A 169 1.05 -1.07 -6.66
N ASP A 170 1.72 -0.02 -7.09
CA ASP A 170 2.62 -0.07 -8.27
C ASP A 170 3.90 -0.86 -7.98
N ILE A 171 4.24 -1.00 -6.71
CA ILE A 171 5.40 -1.76 -6.23
C ILE A 171 4.85 -3.02 -5.56
N SER A 172 5.34 -4.18 -6.02
CA SER A 172 4.97 -5.48 -5.44
C SER A 172 5.29 -5.53 -3.94
N SER A 173 4.42 -6.18 -3.17
CA SER A 173 4.68 -6.47 -1.75
C SER A 173 5.99 -7.22 -1.52
N ASP A 174 6.45 -8.03 -2.49
CA ASP A 174 7.70 -8.77 -2.40
C ASP A 174 8.94 -7.85 -2.48
N ALA A 175 8.79 -6.66 -3.07
CA ALA A 175 9.83 -5.63 -3.09
C ALA A 175 9.78 -4.70 -1.87
N MET A 176 8.87 -4.94 -0.93
CA MET A 176 8.77 -4.27 0.36
C MET A 176 9.14 -5.22 1.49
N GLN A 177 9.82 -4.70 2.50
CA GLN A 177 10.14 -5.43 3.73
C GLN A 177 9.84 -4.55 4.93
N PHE A 178 9.38 -5.17 6.01
CA PHE A 178 9.31 -4.53 7.31
C PHE A 178 10.53 -4.94 8.14
N ARG A 179 11.33 -3.97 8.54
CA ARG A 179 12.51 -4.19 9.40
C ARG A 179 12.49 -3.21 10.57
N HIS A 180 12.54 -3.75 11.79
CA HIS A 180 12.48 -2.99 13.04
C HIS A 180 11.21 -2.13 13.10
N ASP A 181 11.34 -0.83 12.88
CA ASP A 181 10.27 0.17 12.91
C ASP A 181 10.10 0.87 11.54
N SER A 182 10.54 0.23 10.47
CA SER A 182 10.59 0.86 9.15
C SER A 182 10.08 -0.06 8.05
N VAL A 183 9.37 0.51 7.10
CA VAL A 183 9.07 -0.08 5.80
C VAL A 183 10.19 0.31 4.85
N ILE A 184 10.77 -0.65 4.15
CA ILE A 184 11.84 -0.44 3.19
C ILE A 184 11.43 -0.98 1.82
N VAL A 185 11.84 -0.28 0.75
CA VAL A 185 11.51 -0.58 -0.64
C VAL A 185 12.79 -0.74 -1.44
N PHE A 186 12.87 -1.82 -2.25
CA PHE A 186 14.01 -2.11 -3.13
C PHE A 186 13.70 -1.92 -4.62
N ALA A 187 12.43 -1.63 -4.96
CA ALA A 187 12.03 -1.41 -6.34
C ALA A 187 12.59 -0.10 -6.92
N PRO A 188 12.81 -0.02 -8.23
CA PRO A 188 13.15 1.22 -8.92
C PRO A 188 12.04 2.27 -8.76
N ILE A 189 12.43 3.53 -8.52
CA ILE A 189 11.50 4.67 -8.43
C ILE A 189 11.92 5.69 -9.50
N PRO A 190 11.24 5.70 -10.67
CA PRO A 190 11.51 6.64 -11.75
C PRO A 190 11.01 8.04 -11.43
N PRO A 191 11.58 9.09 -12.03
CA PRO A 191 11.00 10.42 -12.00
C PRO A 191 9.78 10.54 -12.95
N GLY A 192 9.09 11.67 -12.89
CA GLY A 192 7.99 12.00 -13.82
C GLY A 192 6.64 11.40 -13.45
N GLY A 193 6.49 10.87 -12.24
CA GLY A 193 5.25 10.34 -11.71
C GLY A 193 5.43 9.85 -10.29
N VAL A 194 4.36 9.31 -9.71
CA VAL A 194 4.39 8.70 -8.38
C VAL A 194 4.39 7.18 -8.48
N LYS A 195 4.91 6.52 -7.44
CA LYS A 195 4.81 5.08 -7.25
C LYS A 195 4.05 4.80 -5.96
N GLN A 196 2.89 4.19 -6.10
CA GLN A 196 2.05 3.84 -4.98
C GLN A 196 2.54 2.58 -4.29
N ILE A 197 2.65 2.65 -2.96
CA ILE A 197 2.77 1.50 -2.07
C ILE A 197 1.63 1.54 -1.06
N SER A 198 1.22 0.38 -0.57
CA SER A 198 0.29 0.29 0.54
C SER A 198 0.70 -0.81 1.52
N TYR A 199 0.39 -0.60 2.77
CA TYR A 199 0.61 -1.58 3.83
C TYR A 199 -0.34 -1.34 5.00
N ALA A 200 -0.57 -2.39 5.77
CA ALA A 200 -1.35 -2.32 7.00
C ALA A 200 -0.54 -2.87 8.17
N TYR A 201 -0.84 -2.37 9.35
CA TYR A 201 -0.28 -2.84 10.62
C TYR A 201 -1.31 -2.71 11.75
N SER A 202 -1.08 -3.42 12.86
CA SER A 202 -1.93 -3.31 14.04
C SER A 202 -1.24 -2.53 15.16
N LEU A 203 -2.01 -1.67 15.82
CA LEU A 203 -1.63 -1.03 17.07
C LEU A 203 -2.01 -1.94 18.23
N PRO A 204 -1.15 -2.05 19.26
CA PRO A 204 -1.46 -2.81 20.48
C PRO A 204 -2.73 -2.34 21.16
N ALA A 205 -3.39 -3.25 21.86
CA ALA A 205 -4.52 -2.90 22.71
C ALA A 205 -4.12 -1.83 23.75
N GLY A 206 -5.02 -0.86 23.96
CA GLY A 206 -4.79 0.22 24.91
C GLY A 206 -3.94 1.38 24.38
N THR A 207 -3.49 1.34 23.12
CA THR A 207 -2.79 2.49 22.48
C THR A 207 -3.69 3.71 22.51
N ARG A 208 -3.22 4.80 23.14
CA ARG A 208 -3.96 6.07 23.30
C ARG A 208 -3.45 7.19 22.42
N ALA A 209 -2.23 7.05 21.92
CA ALA A 209 -1.64 8.02 21.01
C ALA A 209 -0.96 7.27 19.86
N LEU A 210 -1.23 7.71 18.64
CA LEU A 210 -0.56 7.27 17.43
C LEU A 210 0.22 8.47 16.88
N VAL A 211 1.51 8.30 16.70
CA VAL A 211 2.38 9.32 16.09
C VAL A 211 2.86 8.80 14.76
N LEU A 212 2.44 9.46 13.67
CA LEU A 212 2.96 9.19 12.32
C LEU A 212 4.20 10.07 12.09
N PRO A 213 5.39 9.49 12.02
CA PRO A 213 6.60 10.27 11.76
C PRO A 213 6.65 10.73 10.30
N ILE A 214 7.19 11.91 10.08
CA ILE A 214 7.48 12.45 8.74
C ILE A 214 8.99 12.44 8.55
N ASP A 215 9.48 11.50 7.75
CA ASP A 215 10.92 11.32 7.53
C ASP A 215 11.42 11.98 6.24
N GLN A 216 10.50 12.22 5.30
CA GLN A 216 10.78 12.80 4.01
C GLN A 216 9.86 13.99 3.76
N PRO A 217 10.22 14.92 2.85
CA PRO A 217 9.30 15.95 2.39
C PRO A 217 7.98 15.31 1.94
N THR A 218 6.87 15.76 2.51
CA THR A 218 5.54 15.21 2.26
C THR A 218 4.61 16.34 1.86
N THR A 219 4.11 16.30 0.63
CA THR A 219 3.28 17.40 0.10
C THR A 219 1.91 17.42 0.77
N GLU A 220 1.29 16.25 0.96
CA GLU A 220 -0.04 16.14 1.56
C GLU A 220 -0.16 14.87 2.41
N VAL A 221 -0.73 15.02 3.61
CA VAL A 221 -1.18 13.91 4.46
C VAL A 221 -2.69 13.97 4.56
N ASN A 222 -3.38 12.91 4.16
CA ASN A 222 -4.80 12.71 4.38
C ASN A 222 -4.98 11.68 5.49
N LEU A 223 -5.86 11.97 6.43
CA LEU A 223 -6.11 11.09 7.57
C LEU A 223 -7.60 10.83 7.69
N LEU A 224 -7.95 9.56 7.83
CA LEU A 224 -9.29 9.08 8.12
C LEU A 224 -9.28 8.33 9.45
N VAL A 225 -9.97 8.83 10.46
CA VAL A 225 -10.05 8.19 11.78
C VAL A 225 -11.49 7.76 12.03
N GLU A 226 -11.74 6.46 12.12
CA GLU A 226 -13.07 5.91 12.32
C GLU A 226 -13.62 6.25 13.72
N ASP A 227 -12.75 6.44 14.68
CA ASP A 227 -13.12 6.92 16.01
C ASP A 227 -13.26 8.45 15.98
N THR A 228 -14.45 8.93 15.66
CA THR A 228 -14.72 10.35 15.40
C THR A 228 -14.51 11.29 16.60
N ALA A 229 -14.27 10.74 17.78
CA ALA A 229 -13.88 11.47 19.00
C ALA A 229 -12.35 11.63 19.14
N ALA A 230 -11.57 11.10 18.21
CA ALA A 230 -10.12 11.28 18.21
C ALA A 230 -9.75 12.75 17.95
N ALA A 231 -8.74 13.24 18.66
CA ALA A 231 -8.16 14.55 18.40
C ALA A 231 -6.87 14.38 17.55
N VAL A 232 -6.70 15.22 16.53
CA VAL A 232 -5.55 15.18 15.63
C VAL A 232 -4.81 16.50 15.71
N THR A 233 -3.47 16.42 15.82
CA THR A 233 -2.57 17.58 15.83
C THR A 233 -1.46 17.37 14.80
N ALA A 234 -1.26 18.36 13.94
CA ALA A 234 -0.16 18.42 12.98
C ALA A 234 0.05 19.88 12.53
N PRO A 235 1.22 20.23 11.99
CA PRO A 235 1.38 21.51 11.31
C PRO A 235 0.38 21.63 10.15
N LYS A 236 -0.23 22.82 10.01
CA LYS A 236 -1.19 23.15 8.92
C LYS A 236 -2.31 22.10 8.76
N ILE A 237 -2.82 21.60 9.89
CA ILE A 237 -3.93 20.63 9.88
C ILE A 237 -5.27 21.33 9.63
N GLU A 238 -6.06 20.74 8.76
CA GLU A 238 -7.44 21.16 8.46
C GLU A 238 -8.38 19.98 8.70
N SER A 239 -9.54 20.25 9.31
CA SER A 239 -10.59 19.25 9.50
C SER A 239 -11.65 19.39 8.41
N PHE A 240 -12.00 18.28 7.78
CA PHE A 240 -13.06 18.17 6.76
C PHE A 240 -14.34 17.58 7.33
N GLY A 241 -14.46 17.51 8.65
CA GLY A 241 -15.61 16.95 9.35
C GLY A 241 -15.71 15.44 9.22
N ILE A 242 -16.93 14.93 9.41
CA ILE A 242 -17.20 13.50 9.34
C ILE A 242 -17.59 13.13 7.91
N LYS A 243 -16.94 12.11 7.37
CA LYS A 243 -17.25 11.49 6.06
C LYS A 243 -17.79 10.08 6.27
N GLU A 244 -18.76 9.70 5.48
CA GLU A 244 -19.26 8.33 5.41
C GLU A 244 -18.67 7.62 4.18
N ILE A 245 -17.99 6.51 4.42
CA ILE A 245 -17.34 5.68 3.39
C ILE A 245 -17.74 4.24 3.70
N GLU A 246 -18.38 3.56 2.76
CA GLU A 246 -18.82 2.15 2.92
C GLU A 246 -19.60 1.91 4.23
N GLN A 247 -20.56 2.79 4.54
CA GLN A 247 -21.39 2.74 5.75
C GLN A 247 -20.60 2.91 7.08
N ARG A 248 -19.33 3.30 7.01
CA ARG A 248 -18.49 3.62 8.17
C ARG A 248 -18.23 5.12 8.22
N ARG A 249 -18.18 5.67 9.42
CA ARG A 249 -18.00 7.11 9.64
C ARG A 249 -16.57 7.40 10.06
N PHE A 250 -15.93 8.35 9.37
CA PHE A 250 -14.55 8.77 9.64
C PHE A 250 -14.49 10.27 9.87
N ALA A 251 -13.76 10.70 10.89
CA ALA A 251 -13.28 12.06 10.98
C ALA A 251 -12.13 12.22 9.95
N ALA A 252 -12.29 13.16 9.03
CA ALA A 252 -11.37 13.39 7.93
C ALA A 252 -10.53 14.65 8.18
N TYR A 253 -9.21 14.53 7.97
CA TYR A 253 -8.26 15.61 8.12
C TYR A 253 -7.29 15.64 6.94
N ARG A 254 -6.73 16.83 6.67
CA ARG A 254 -5.63 17.04 5.75
C ARG A 254 -4.57 17.90 6.43
N ALA A 255 -3.32 17.58 6.21
CA ALA A 255 -2.18 18.38 6.65
C ALA A 255 -1.13 18.48 5.53
N GLY A 256 -0.34 19.53 5.54
CA GLY A 256 0.80 19.69 4.64
C GLY A 256 0.84 21.04 3.92
N PRO A 257 1.98 21.31 3.24
CA PRO A 257 3.18 20.48 3.17
C PRO A 257 3.90 20.34 4.52
N LEU A 258 4.47 19.15 4.76
CA LEU A 258 5.21 18.79 5.97
C LEU A 258 6.69 18.55 5.65
N ALA A 259 7.57 18.96 6.57
CA ALA A 259 9.01 18.76 6.47
C ALA A 259 9.48 17.51 7.24
N PRO A 260 10.66 16.95 6.91
CA PRO A 260 11.28 15.91 7.74
C PRO A 260 11.43 16.38 9.18
N GLY A 261 10.99 15.55 10.13
CA GLY A 261 10.96 15.86 11.57
C GLY A 261 9.60 16.32 12.08
N ASP A 262 8.68 16.76 11.21
CA ASP A 262 7.29 16.99 11.59
C ASP A 262 6.61 15.69 12.03
N ARG A 263 5.45 15.82 12.70
CA ARG A 263 4.67 14.70 13.22
C ARG A 263 3.19 14.95 13.02
N VAL A 264 2.46 13.88 12.77
CA VAL A 264 1.00 13.86 12.86
C VAL A 264 0.65 13.04 14.09
N GLU A 265 0.07 13.67 15.10
CA GLU A 265 -0.29 13.02 16.36
C GLU A 265 -1.81 12.84 16.43
N ILE A 266 -2.24 11.62 16.76
CA ILE A 266 -3.63 11.23 16.85
C ILE A 266 -3.87 10.73 18.26
N GLN A 267 -4.65 11.48 19.04
CA GLN A 267 -5.10 11.07 20.37
C GLN A 267 -6.34 10.19 20.20
N LEU A 268 -6.19 8.91 20.50
CA LEU A 268 -7.24 7.91 20.37
C LEU A 268 -8.05 7.83 21.66
N PRO A 269 -9.39 7.87 21.61
CA PRO A 269 -10.21 7.70 22.79
C PRO A 269 -10.00 6.31 23.39
N ALA A 270 -10.15 6.22 24.71
CA ALA A 270 -10.14 4.93 25.39
C ALA A 270 -11.18 4.01 24.76
N GLY A 271 -10.79 2.83 24.34
CA GLY A 271 -11.74 1.81 23.87
C GLY A 271 -12.83 1.63 24.93
N LYS A 272 -14.10 1.70 24.55
CA LYS A 272 -15.20 1.43 25.48
C LYS A 272 -15.02 0.01 25.99
N PHE A 273 -14.78 -0.13 27.28
CA PHE A 273 -14.71 -1.43 27.95
C PHE A 273 -16.07 -2.11 27.73
N ARG A 274 -16.14 -3.11 26.88
CA ARG A 274 -17.36 -3.90 26.75
C ARG A 274 -17.41 -4.81 27.98
N ALA A 275 -18.39 -4.57 28.85
CA ALA A 275 -18.62 -5.41 30.05
C ALA A 275 -18.73 -6.93 29.72
N GLN A 276 -19.05 -7.26 28.47
CA GLN A 276 -19.07 -8.65 27.97
C GLN A 276 -17.72 -9.35 28.05
N THR A 277 -16.59 -8.65 27.98
CA THR A 277 -15.25 -9.24 28.11
C THR A 277 -14.95 -9.69 29.54
N LEU A 278 -15.66 -9.14 30.54
CA LEU A 278 -15.52 -9.54 31.93
C LEU A 278 -16.47 -10.70 32.33
N LEU A 279 -17.48 -10.98 31.51
CA LEU A 279 -18.50 -11.98 31.83
C LEU A 279 -17.90 -13.35 32.18
N PRO A 280 -16.93 -13.93 31.43
CA PRO A 280 -16.35 -15.23 31.77
C PRO A 280 -15.55 -15.16 33.08
N TYR A 281 -14.90 -14.06 33.41
CA TYR A 281 -14.17 -13.90 34.68
C TYR A 281 -15.11 -13.77 35.86
N VAL A 282 -16.22 -13.03 35.71
CA VAL A 282 -17.25 -12.88 36.74
C VAL A 282 -17.92 -14.23 36.98
N ILE A 283 -18.27 -14.98 35.93
CA ILE A 283 -18.85 -16.34 36.07
C ILE A 283 -17.85 -17.26 36.76
N GLY A 284 -16.57 -17.23 36.40
CA GLY A 284 -15.53 -18.04 37.05
C GLY A 284 -15.37 -17.73 38.53
N LEU A 285 -15.44 -16.47 38.93
CA LEU A 285 -15.30 -15.99 40.29
C LEU A 285 -16.53 -16.40 41.13
N VAL A 286 -17.73 -16.30 40.57
CA VAL A 286 -18.97 -16.80 41.22
C VAL A 286 -18.95 -18.31 41.41
N ALA A 287 -18.52 -19.07 40.37
CA ALA A 287 -18.38 -20.51 40.45
C ALA A 287 -17.36 -20.96 41.53
N ALA A 288 -16.20 -20.29 41.57
CA ALA A 288 -15.19 -20.53 42.61
C ALA A 288 -15.72 -20.21 44.01
N GLY A 289 -16.45 -19.12 44.18
CA GLY A 289 -17.12 -18.75 45.46
C GLY A 289 -18.13 -19.81 45.91
N MET A 290 -18.94 -20.33 44.99
CA MET A 290 -19.88 -21.42 45.30
C MET A 290 -19.19 -22.71 45.73
N VAL A 291 -18.09 -23.10 45.09
CA VAL A 291 -17.31 -24.29 45.47
C VAL A 291 -16.71 -24.09 46.86
N VAL A 292 -16.15 -22.94 47.16
CA VAL A 292 -15.62 -22.63 48.51
C VAL A 292 -16.73 -22.71 49.56
N ALA A 293 -17.90 -22.11 49.31
CA ALA A 293 -19.06 -22.15 50.21
C ALA A 293 -19.56 -23.59 50.44
N LEU A 294 -19.61 -24.39 49.37
CA LEU A 294 -20.01 -25.79 49.46
C LEU A 294 -19.04 -26.62 50.31
N VAL A 295 -17.74 -26.47 50.08
CA VAL A 295 -16.70 -27.16 50.88
C VAL A 295 -16.77 -26.76 52.34
N TRP A 296 -17.00 -25.46 52.62
CA TRP A 296 -17.15 -24.96 53.96
C TRP A 296 -18.42 -25.50 54.66
N ALA A 297 -19.57 -25.55 53.97
CA ALA A 297 -20.81 -26.15 54.46
C ALA A 297 -20.70 -27.65 54.76
N LEU A 298 -20.01 -28.40 53.89
CA LEU A 298 -19.76 -29.85 54.11
C LEU A 298 -18.84 -30.12 55.31
N ARG A 299 -17.85 -29.23 55.56
CA ARG A 299 -16.99 -29.34 56.77
C ARG A 299 -17.68 -28.99 58.07
N ARG A 300 -18.81 -28.22 58.07
CA ARG A 300 -19.58 -27.82 59.22
C ARG A 300 -20.75 -28.75 59.56
N ARG A 301 -20.88 -29.95 58.97
CA ARG A 301 -21.89 -30.91 59.36
C ARG A 301 -21.68 -31.31 60.83
N PRO A 302 -22.58 -30.97 61.77
CA PRO A 302 -22.49 -31.42 63.15
C PRO A 302 -22.64 -32.93 63.15
N ALA A 303 -21.84 -33.60 64.00
CA ALA A 303 -21.99 -35.06 64.26
C ALA A 303 -23.40 -35.33 64.76
N ALA A 304 -24.16 -36.13 64.03
CA ALA A 304 -25.48 -36.54 64.47
C ALA A 304 -25.34 -37.26 65.85
N SER A 305 -25.92 -36.65 66.87
CA SER A 305 -26.07 -37.24 68.18
C SER A 305 -26.89 -38.59 68.05
N ARG A 306 -26.25 -39.72 68.32
CA ARG A 306 -26.93 -40.94 68.51
C ARG A 306 -27.71 -40.83 69.86
N LEU A 307 -29.03 -40.76 69.80
CA LEU A 307 -29.87 -40.98 70.90
C LEU A 307 -30.07 -42.52 71.04
N SER A 308 -29.70 -43.04 72.21
CA SER A 308 -29.95 -44.38 72.72
C SER A 308 -31.41 -44.60 73.03
#